data_54dbac21bdf1b75e4ca5409aad0caa0a
#
_entry.id   54dbac21bdf1b75e4ca5409aad0caa0a
#
_cell.length_a   1.000
_cell.length_b   1.000
_cell.length_c   1.000
_cell.angle_alpha   90.00
_cell.angle_beta   90.00
_cell.angle_gamma   90.00
#
_symmetry.space_group_name_H-M   'P 1'
#
loop_
_entity.id
_entity.type
_entity.pdbx_description
1 polymer ?
#
loop_
_entity_poly.entity_id
_entity_poly.type
_entity_poly.pdbx_seq_one_letter_code
_entity_poly.pdbx_strand_id
1 'polypeptide(L)'
;MPQINCQLLTGYDKNTKKILAERLTDATCSAIGTNPALITVAISEISPENYMRDRSQKQPSKALPLADKIISKYLKAMEERDINLAKSFLNSEILIKCPGGLNFHTLEDFIEWAKTRYKSIKKDIETIDLSFSGTETFAYCHGTLNGEWLDGSSFVNVRFIDKFQLRESRIFKQEIWNDLNIENNLK
;
A
#
# COMPACT_ATOMS: atom_id res chain seq x y z
N MET A 1 23.42 20.17 -10.00
CA MET A 1 21.96 19.90 -9.93
C MET A 1 21.69 18.60 -10.65
N PRO A 2 21.09 17.60 -10.00
CA PRO A 2 20.75 16.35 -10.68
C PRO A 2 19.67 16.58 -11.73
N GLN A 3 19.86 15.99 -12.92
CA GLN A 3 18.85 15.99 -13.98
C GLN A 3 18.56 14.57 -14.40
N ILE A 4 17.29 14.20 -14.40
CA ILE A 4 16.79 12.90 -14.77
C ILE A 4 16.00 13.04 -16.07
N ASN A 5 16.41 12.29 -17.08
CA ASN A 5 15.69 12.21 -18.34
C ASN A 5 15.00 10.85 -18.42
N CYS A 6 13.68 10.86 -18.45
CA CYS A 6 12.86 9.65 -18.58
C CYS A 6 12.16 9.66 -19.95
N GLN A 7 12.30 8.58 -20.69
CA GLN A 7 11.60 8.40 -21.95
C GLN A 7 10.52 7.33 -21.81
N LEU A 8 9.31 7.65 -22.22
CA LEU A 8 8.16 6.76 -22.19
C LEU A 8 7.59 6.54 -23.59
N LEU A 9 6.92 5.40 -23.78
CA LEU A 9 6.01 5.27 -24.92
C LEU A 9 4.80 6.19 -24.72
N THR A 10 4.34 6.84 -25.80
CA THR A 10 3.10 7.62 -25.77
C THR A 10 1.92 6.76 -25.35
N GLY A 11 1.05 7.28 -24.49
CA GLY A 11 -0.16 6.58 -24.05
C GLY A 11 -0.43 6.64 -22.54
N TYR A 12 0.52 7.15 -21.76
CA TYR A 12 0.27 7.42 -20.34
C TYR A 12 -0.38 8.79 -20.14
N ASP A 13 -1.37 8.86 -19.26
CA ASP A 13 -2.07 10.10 -18.96
C ASP A 13 -1.18 11.09 -18.16
N LYS A 14 -1.65 12.34 -18.08
CA LYS A 14 -0.92 13.43 -17.41
C LYS A 14 -0.65 13.12 -15.92
N ASN A 15 -1.62 12.49 -15.24
CA ASN A 15 -1.49 12.19 -13.81
C ASN A 15 -0.45 11.09 -13.57
N THR A 16 -0.44 10.04 -14.39
CA THR A 16 0.57 8.98 -14.33
C THR A 16 1.98 9.53 -14.54
N LYS A 17 2.16 10.44 -15.52
CA LYS A 17 3.45 11.10 -15.75
C LYS A 17 3.87 11.99 -14.58
N LYS A 18 2.92 12.73 -13.98
CA LYS A 18 3.17 13.54 -12.79
C LYS A 18 3.66 12.66 -11.62
N ILE A 19 2.96 11.60 -11.30
CA ILE A 19 3.32 10.67 -10.22
C ILE A 19 4.70 10.06 -10.48
N LEU A 20 5.02 9.70 -11.73
CA LEU A 20 6.34 9.19 -12.07
C LEU A 20 7.43 10.23 -11.80
N ALA A 21 7.23 11.49 -12.21
CA ALA A 21 8.20 12.55 -11.97
C ALA A 21 8.41 12.81 -10.47
N GLU A 22 7.34 12.85 -9.68
CA GLU A 22 7.42 13.00 -8.22
C GLU A 22 8.23 11.86 -7.59
N ARG A 23 7.93 10.60 -7.94
CA ARG A 23 8.65 9.44 -7.41
C ARG A 23 10.11 9.36 -7.83
N LEU A 24 10.45 9.79 -9.05
CA LEU A 24 11.85 9.91 -9.49
C LEU A 24 12.60 10.99 -8.68
N THR A 25 11.92 12.09 -8.38
CA THR A 25 12.46 13.12 -7.49
C THR A 25 12.73 12.56 -6.10
N ASP A 26 11.75 11.90 -5.47
CA ASP A 26 11.85 11.34 -4.13
C ASP A 26 12.96 10.27 -4.03
N ALA A 27 13.03 9.37 -5.02
CA ALA A 27 14.08 8.37 -5.10
C ALA A 27 15.47 8.99 -5.21
N THR A 28 15.61 10.07 -5.97
CA THR A 28 16.88 10.80 -6.10
C THR A 28 17.24 11.50 -4.80
N CYS A 29 16.28 12.15 -4.14
CA CYS A 29 16.49 12.75 -2.81
C CYS A 29 17.02 11.72 -1.82
N SER A 30 16.36 10.57 -1.77
CA SER A 30 16.72 9.48 -0.86
C SER A 30 18.11 8.90 -1.15
N ALA A 31 18.48 8.78 -2.43
CA ALA A 31 19.74 8.13 -2.84
C ALA A 31 20.96 9.01 -2.62
N ILE A 32 20.87 10.32 -2.82
CA ILE A 32 22.03 11.24 -2.79
C ILE A 32 21.92 12.33 -1.72
N GLY A 33 20.86 12.34 -0.91
CA GLY A 33 20.69 13.30 0.19
C GLY A 33 20.52 14.75 -0.25
N THR A 34 19.85 15.02 -1.38
CA THR A 34 19.68 16.37 -1.93
C THR A 34 18.27 16.92 -1.72
N ASN A 35 18.15 18.25 -1.81
CA ASN A 35 16.85 18.92 -1.72
C ASN A 35 16.03 18.69 -3.01
N PRO A 36 14.74 18.33 -2.94
CA PRO A 36 13.89 18.14 -4.12
C PRO A 36 13.83 19.37 -5.05
N ALA A 37 13.93 20.58 -4.51
CA ALA A 37 13.97 21.82 -5.31
C ALA A 37 15.18 21.91 -6.26
N LEU A 38 16.20 21.09 -6.08
CA LEU A 38 17.40 21.05 -6.90
C LEU A 38 17.35 19.99 -8.00
N ILE A 39 16.28 19.17 -8.05
CA ILE A 39 16.16 18.06 -8.99
C ILE A 39 15.26 18.48 -10.16
N THR A 40 15.72 18.19 -11.36
CA THR A 40 14.93 18.35 -12.56
C THR A 40 14.59 16.97 -13.13
N VAL A 41 13.30 16.70 -13.36
CA VAL A 41 12.84 15.51 -14.07
C VAL A 41 12.19 15.95 -15.38
N ALA A 42 12.75 15.50 -16.49
CA ALA A 42 12.19 15.71 -17.82
C ALA A 42 11.64 14.39 -18.37
N ILE A 43 10.38 14.39 -18.79
CA ILE A 43 9.74 13.25 -19.43
C ILE A 43 9.51 13.57 -20.90
N SER A 44 10.05 12.72 -21.78
CA SER A 44 9.80 12.74 -23.21
C SER A 44 8.99 11.52 -23.63
N GLU A 45 8.16 11.66 -24.66
CA GLU A 45 7.36 10.57 -25.19
C GLU A 45 7.87 10.18 -26.58
N ILE A 46 7.90 8.87 -26.82
CA ILE A 46 8.23 8.29 -28.12
C ILE A 46 7.04 7.49 -28.65
N SER A 47 6.72 7.67 -29.88
CA SER A 47 5.65 6.94 -30.56
C SER A 47 6.00 5.44 -30.66
N PRO A 48 5.03 4.52 -30.50
CA PRO A 48 5.28 3.08 -30.59
C PRO A 48 5.95 2.62 -31.89
N GLU A 49 5.67 3.29 -33.00
CA GLU A 49 6.30 2.99 -34.31
C GLU A 49 7.81 3.32 -34.31
N ASN A 50 8.27 4.20 -33.44
CA ASN A 50 9.68 4.58 -33.29
C ASN A 50 10.39 3.82 -32.17
N TYR A 51 9.70 2.83 -31.54
CA TYR A 51 10.24 2.05 -30.45
C TYR A 51 10.17 0.54 -30.74
N MET A 52 11.32 -0.11 -30.64
CA MET A 52 11.43 -1.55 -30.83
C MET A 52 12.25 -2.17 -29.68
N ARG A 53 11.78 -3.28 -29.14
CA ARG A 53 12.51 -4.10 -28.20
C ARG A 53 12.39 -5.55 -28.60
N ASP A 54 13.51 -6.27 -28.65
CA ASP A 54 13.58 -7.66 -29.08
C ASP A 54 12.91 -7.89 -30.45
N ARG A 55 13.31 -7.06 -31.44
CA ARG A 55 12.79 -7.07 -32.82
C ARG A 55 11.28 -6.97 -32.96
N SER A 56 10.61 -6.39 -31.95
CA SER A 56 9.15 -6.30 -31.88
C SER A 56 8.77 -4.89 -31.43
N GLN A 57 7.89 -4.26 -32.17
CA GLN A 57 7.29 -2.99 -31.71
C GLN A 57 6.52 -3.25 -30.40
N LYS A 58 6.61 -2.33 -29.47
CA LYS A 58 5.94 -2.42 -28.18
C LYS A 58 4.90 -1.30 -28.03
N GLN A 59 3.81 -1.65 -27.38
CA GLN A 59 2.81 -0.68 -26.95
C GLN A 59 3.04 -0.33 -25.46
N PRO A 60 2.58 0.84 -24.99
CA PRO A 60 2.66 1.17 -23.59
C PRO A 60 1.91 0.14 -22.76
N SER A 61 2.51 -0.32 -21.68
CA SER A 61 1.84 -1.23 -20.74
C SER A 61 0.71 -0.49 -20.04
N LYS A 62 -0.39 -1.17 -19.78
CA LYS A 62 -1.47 -0.63 -18.94
C LYS A 62 -0.90 -0.32 -17.55
N ALA A 63 -1.17 0.89 -17.06
CA ALA A 63 -0.83 1.27 -15.70
C ALA A 63 -1.58 0.36 -14.71
N LEU A 64 -0.83 -0.25 -13.79
CA LEU A 64 -1.42 -1.02 -12.69
C LEU A 64 -1.94 -0.07 -11.61
N PRO A 65 -2.96 -0.47 -10.83
CA PRO A 65 -3.41 0.29 -9.69
C PRO A 65 -2.26 0.55 -8.71
N LEU A 66 -2.17 1.77 -8.19
CA LEU A 66 -1.15 2.15 -7.22
C LEU A 66 -1.38 1.40 -5.89
N ALA A 67 -0.31 1.02 -5.22
CA ALA A 67 -0.37 0.22 -4.00
C ALA A 67 -1.13 0.93 -2.86
N ASP A 68 -0.94 2.24 -2.70
CA ASP A 68 -1.70 3.07 -1.74
C ASP A 68 -3.21 3.01 -1.99
N LYS A 69 -3.64 3.03 -3.26
CA LYS A 69 -5.05 2.92 -3.65
C LYS A 69 -5.63 1.52 -3.41
N ILE A 70 -4.81 0.47 -3.65
CA ILE A 70 -5.20 -0.91 -3.35
C ILE A 70 -5.42 -1.07 -1.85
N ILE A 71 -4.46 -0.64 -1.04
CA ILE A 71 -4.52 -0.77 0.42
C ILE A 71 -5.69 0.02 1.01
N SER A 72 -5.88 1.28 0.58
CA SER A 72 -7.01 2.09 1.05
C SER A 72 -8.36 1.43 0.75
N LYS A 73 -8.53 0.87 -0.46
CA LYS A 73 -9.77 0.16 -0.84
C LYS A 73 -9.94 -1.15 -0.07
N TYR A 74 -8.86 -1.91 0.13
CA TYR A 74 -8.86 -3.13 0.93
C TYR A 74 -9.29 -2.85 2.37
N LEU A 75 -8.65 -1.89 3.02
CA LEU A 75 -8.95 -1.53 4.42
C LEU A 75 -10.39 -1.01 4.56
N LYS A 76 -10.86 -0.22 3.60
CA LYS A 76 -12.25 0.24 3.57
C LYS A 76 -13.23 -0.93 3.41
N ALA A 77 -12.98 -1.86 2.50
CA ALA A 77 -13.81 -3.06 2.32
C ALA A 77 -13.85 -3.91 3.60
N MET A 78 -12.72 -4.02 4.32
CA MET A 78 -12.65 -4.70 5.63
C MET A 78 -13.50 -3.99 6.68
N GLU A 79 -13.48 -2.67 6.74
CA GLU A 79 -14.28 -1.87 7.66
C GLU A 79 -15.78 -2.01 7.36
N GLU A 80 -16.16 -1.96 6.08
CA GLU A 80 -17.53 -2.12 5.60
C GLU A 80 -18.03 -3.58 5.62
N ARG A 81 -17.17 -4.54 5.98
CA ARG A 81 -17.44 -5.98 5.96
C ARG A 81 -17.81 -6.54 4.59
N ASP A 82 -17.38 -5.89 3.51
CA ASP A 82 -17.45 -6.44 2.15
C ASP A 82 -16.28 -7.40 1.92
N ILE A 83 -16.47 -8.64 2.37
CA ILE A 83 -15.44 -9.68 2.35
C ILE A 83 -15.08 -10.07 0.92
N ASN A 84 -16.06 -10.07 0.01
CA ASN A 84 -15.81 -10.41 -1.39
C ASN A 84 -14.93 -9.36 -2.06
N LEU A 85 -15.22 -8.08 -1.84
CA LEU A 85 -14.39 -6.99 -2.33
C LEU A 85 -13.00 -7.02 -1.69
N ALA A 86 -12.90 -7.22 -0.37
CA ALA A 86 -11.61 -7.31 0.33
C ALA A 86 -10.74 -8.42 -0.25
N LYS A 87 -11.29 -9.61 -0.47
CA LYS A 87 -10.59 -10.74 -1.09
C LYS A 87 -10.08 -10.43 -2.50
N SER A 88 -10.78 -9.61 -3.26
CA SER A 88 -10.37 -9.26 -4.63
C SER A 88 -9.01 -8.55 -4.69
N PHE A 89 -8.55 -7.96 -3.59
CA PHE A 89 -7.24 -7.31 -3.47
C PHE A 89 -6.14 -8.26 -3.00
N LEU A 90 -6.49 -9.46 -2.52
CA LEU A 90 -5.54 -10.40 -1.94
C LEU A 90 -5.00 -11.38 -2.98
N ASN A 91 -3.78 -11.85 -2.72
CA ASN A 91 -3.23 -13.03 -3.38
C ASN A 91 -3.83 -14.30 -2.76
N SER A 92 -3.90 -15.39 -3.51
CA SER A 92 -4.39 -16.69 -3.01
C SER A 92 -3.57 -17.25 -1.85
N GLU A 93 -2.30 -16.86 -1.75
CA GLU A 93 -1.36 -17.29 -0.70
C GLU A 93 -1.15 -16.19 0.35
N ILE A 94 -2.21 -15.47 0.70
CA ILE A 94 -2.13 -14.41 1.69
C ILE A 94 -1.61 -14.91 3.04
N LEU A 95 -0.71 -14.14 3.64
CA LEU A 95 -0.25 -14.34 5.02
C LEU A 95 -0.54 -13.07 5.84
N ILE A 96 -1.41 -13.17 6.84
CA ILE A 96 -1.71 -12.09 7.78
C ILE A 96 -1.05 -12.43 9.12
N LYS A 97 -0.10 -11.59 9.55
CA LYS A 97 0.57 -11.72 10.84
C LYS A 97 0.01 -10.72 11.84
N CYS A 98 -0.44 -11.19 12.96
CA CYS A 98 -1.03 -10.41 14.02
C CYS A 98 -0.12 -10.28 15.25
N PRO A 99 -0.38 -9.32 16.14
CA PRO A 99 0.31 -9.20 17.41
C PRO A 99 0.23 -10.52 18.21
N GLY A 100 1.32 -10.85 18.91
CA GLY A 100 1.44 -12.14 19.63
C GLY A 100 1.91 -13.31 18.78
N GLY A 101 2.31 -13.07 17.52
CA GLY A 101 2.88 -14.09 16.63
C GLY A 101 1.85 -14.97 15.92
N LEU A 102 0.58 -14.61 15.97
CA LEU A 102 -0.49 -15.34 15.28
C LEU A 102 -0.41 -15.11 13.77
N ASN A 103 -0.64 -16.17 13.00
CA ASN A 103 -0.61 -16.16 11.54
C ASN A 103 -1.92 -16.72 10.99
N PHE A 104 -2.46 -16.04 9.97
CA PHE A 104 -3.66 -16.46 9.24
C PHE A 104 -3.36 -16.52 7.76
N HIS A 105 -3.87 -17.56 7.11
CA HIS A 105 -3.72 -17.78 5.66
C HIS A 105 -5.02 -17.56 4.89
N THR A 106 -6.11 -17.28 5.61
CA THR A 106 -7.40 -16.90 5.05
C THR A 106 -7.93 -15.64 5.73
N LEU A 107 -8.74 -14.88 5.00
CA LEU A 107 -9.38 -13.69 5.55
C LEU A 107 -10.47 -14.08 6.56
N GLU A 108 -11.12 -15.21 6.35
CA GLU A 108 -12.14 -15.75 7.22
C GLU A 108 -11.60 -16.05 8.62
N ASP A 109 -10.50 -16.80 8.72
CA ASP A 109 -9.90 -17.15 10.00
C ASP A 109 -9.43 -15.89 10.75
N PHE A 110 -8.88 -14.92 10.02
CA PHE A 110 -8.49 -13.64 10.59
C PHE A 110 -9.70 -12.88 11.15
N ILE A 111 -10.84 -12.87 10.44
CA ILE A 111 -12.06 -12.18 10.88
C ILE A 111 -12.67 -12.90 12.09
N GLU A 112 -12.74 -14.22 12.09
CA GLU A 112 -13.25 -14.97 13.23
C GLU A 112 -12.40 -14.74 14.49
N TRP A 113 -11.09 -14.71 14.35
CA TRP A 113 -10.21 -14.33 15.46
C TRP A 113 -10.47 -12.88 15.90
N ALA A 114 -10.61 -11.94 14.99
CA ALA A 114 -10.85 -10.54 15.31
C ALA A 114 -12.14 -10.33 16.11
N LYS A 115 -13.21 -11.09 15.81
CA LYS A 115 -14.49 -11.09 16.54
C LYS A 115 -14.34 -11.50 18.03
N THR A 116 -13.30 -12.23 18.40
CA THR A 116 -13.03 -12.60 19.79
C THR A 116 -12.36 -11.48 20.59
N ARG A 117 -11.97 -10.38 19.96
CA ARG A 117 -11.20 -9.30 20.58
C ARG A 117 -12.00 -8.00 20.74
N TYR A 118 -12.75 -7.62 19.73
CA TYR A 118 -13.50 -6.37 19.70
C TYR A 118 -14.80 -6.53 18.88
N LYS A 119 -15.78 -5.73 19.21
CA LYS A 119 -17.07 -5.69 18.53
C LYS A 119 -16.97 -4.90 17.22
N SER A 120 -16.26 -3.77 17.24
CA SER A 120 -16.01 -2.95 16.07
C SER A 120 -14.62 -2.30 16.13
N ILE A 121 -14.06 -2.03 14.95
CA ILE A 121 -12.81 -1.31 14.80
C ILE A 121 -12.85 -0.49 13.53
N LYS A 122 -12.37 0.74 13.61
CA LYS A 122 -12.17 1.65 12.50
C LYS A 122 -10.73 2.13 12.49
N LYS A 123 -10.16 2.26 11.30
CA LYS A 123 -8.82 2.81 11.08
C LYS A 123 -8.91 4.24 10.57
N ASP A 124 -8.41 5.18 11.34
CA ASP A 124 -8.16 6.53 10.85
C ASP A 124 -6.71 6.58 10.36
N ILE A 125 -6.55 6.50 9.03
CA ILE A 125 -5.26 6.41 8.36
C ILE A 125 -4.66 7.80 8.25
N GLU A 126 -3.46 7.97 8.77
CA GLU A 126 -2.70 9.21 8.67
C GLU A 126 -1.89 9.24 7.36
N THR A 127 -1.14 8.19 7.07
CA THR A 127 -0.39 8.06 5.81
C THR A 127 -0.20 6.61 5.38
N ILE A 128 0.12 6.44 4.09
CA ILE A 128 0.58 5.19 3.49
C ILE A 128 1.88 5.48 2.75
N ASP A 129 3.00 5.09 3.35
CA ASP A 129 4.33 5.25 2.77
C ASP A 129 4.69 4.01 1.94
N LEU A 130 5.35 4.23 0.80
CA LEU A 130 5.71 3.17 -0.13
C LEU A 130 7.21 3.02 -0.24
N SER A 131 7.68 1.77 -0.29
CA SER A 131 9.04 1.44 -0.68
C SER A 131 9.05 0.27 -1.65
N PHE A 132 10.18 0.10 -2.35
CA PHE A 132 10.31 -0.93 -3.39
C PHE A 132 11.59 -1.72 -3.15
N SER A 133 11.50 -3.05 -3.31
CA SER A 133 12.66 -3.93 -3.28
C SER A 133 12.46 -5.06 -4.29
N GLY A 134 13.34 -5.12 -5.29
CA GLY A 134 13.22 -6.06 -6.38
C GLY A 134 11.91 -5.85 -7.18
N THR A 135 11.05 -6.86 -7.19
CA THR A 135 9.74 -6.83 -7.87
C THR A 135 8.57 -6.57 -6.92
N GLU A 136 8.86 -6.33 -5.64
CA GLU A 136 7.85 -6.22 -4.60
C GLU A 136 7.68 -4.76 -4.15
N THR A 137 6.43 -4.41 -3.89
CA THR A 137 6.07 -3.14 -3.27
C THR A 137 5.78 -3.38 -1.80
N PHE A 138 6.43 -2.61 -0.94
CA PHE A 138 6.14 -2.54 0.48
C PHE A 138 5.37 -1.26 0.77
N ALA A 139 4.35 -1.37 1.60
CA ALA A 139 3.62 -0.20 2.08
C ALA A 139 3.46 -0.25 3.59
N TYR A 140 3.65 0.88 4.21
CA TYR A 140 3.49 1.09 5.64
C TYR A 140 2.32 2.04 5.85
N CYS A 141 1.23 1.50 6.39
CA CYS A 141 0.01 2.22 6.69
C CYS A 141 -0.07 2.45 8.19
N HIS A 142 -0.07 3.69 8.64
CA HIS A 142 -0.16 3.99 10.05
C HIS A 142 -1.19 5.07 10.36
N GLY A 143 -1.56 5.15 11.63
CA GLY A 143 -2.56 6.08 12.14
C GLY A 143 -3.10 5.60 13.48
N THR A 144 -4.40 5.79 13.70
CA THR A 144 -5.07 5.41 14.94
C THR A 144 -6.26 4.49 14.71
N LEU A 145 -6.56 3.69 15.72
CA LEU A 145 -7.71 2.81 15.81
C LEU A 145 -8.72 3.40 16.78
N ASN A 146 -9.98 3.34 16.39
CA ASN A 146 -11.12 3.65 17.23
C ASN A 146 -12.10 2.50 17.17
N GLY A 147 -12.79 2.20 18.26
CA GLY A 147 -13.73 1.08 18.25
C GLY A 147 -14.37 0.77 19.59
N GLU A 148 -14.96 -0.41 19.66
CA GLU A 148 -15.69 -0.91 20.83
C GLU A 148 -15.21 -2.32 21.19
N TRP A 149 -14.86 -2.52 22.45
CA TRP A 149 -14.55 -3.82 23.01
C TRP A 149 -15.79 -4.70 23.13
N LEU A 150 -15.61 -5.99 23.42
CA LEU A 150 -16.72 -6.93 23.59
C LEU A 150 -17.64 -6.58 24.79
N ASP A 151 -17.10 -5.95 25.81
CA ASP A 151 -17.84 -5.49 26.98
C ASP A 151 -18.64 -4.19 26.74
N GLY A 152 -18.55 -3.61 25.53
CA GLY A 152 -19.22 -2.35 25.15
C GLY A 152 -18.44 -1.10 25.49
N SER A 153 -17.29 -1.17 26.13
CA SER A 153 -16.43 -0.02 26.37
C SER A 153 -15.70 0.40 25.09
N SER A 154 -15.50 1.71 24.91
CA SER A 154 -14.81 2.26 23.73
C SER A 154 -13.30 2.31 23.92
N PHE A 155 -12.57 2.22 22.82
CA PHE A 155 -11.16 2.63 22.71
C PHE A 155 -11.00 3.66 21.60
N VAL A 156 -10.13 4.64 21.84
CA VAL A 156 -9.91 5.75 20.90
C VAL A 156 -8.43 6.09 20.78
N ASN A 157 -8.02 6.51 19.58
CA ASN A 157 -6.67 6.98 19.31
C ASN A 157 -5.56 5.95 19.60
N VAL A 158 -5.87 4.65 19.53
CA VAL A 158 -4.87 3.60 19.74
C VAL A 158 -3.98 3.50 18.51
N ARG A 159 -2.67 3.62 18.67
CA ARG A 159 -1.74 3.63 17.54
C ARG A 159 -1.69 2.28 16.83
N PHE A 160 -1.56 2.32 15.52
CA PHE A 160 -1.29 1.13 14.71
C PHE A 160 -0.29 1.43 13.59
N ILE A 161 0.36 0.37 13.14
CA ILE A 161 1.07 0.30 11.88
C ILE A 161 0.82 -1.06 11.24
N ASP A 162 0.38 -1.04 9.99
CA ASP A 162 0.29 -2.24 9.16
C ASP A 162 1.33 -2.15 8.04
N LYS A 163 2.12 -3.20 7.89
CA LYS A 163 3.01 -3.35 6.75
C LYS A 163 2.38 -4.31 5.77
N PHE A 164 2.25 -3.84 4.55
CA PHE A 164 1.78 -4.65 3.42
C PHE A 164 2.92 -4.98 2.48
N GLN A 165 2.85 -6.14 1.87
CA GLN A 165 3.73 -6.56 0.82
C GLN A 165 2.88 -6.96 -0.38
N LEU A 166 3.12 -6.29 -1.52
CA LEU A 166 2.34 -6.49 -2.74
C LEU A 166 3.23 -7.03 -3.85
N ARG A 167 2.67 -7.95 -4.62
CA ARG A 167 3.24 -8.46 -5.87
C ARG A 167 2.15 -8.44 -6.92
N GLU A 168 2.44 -7.95 -8.13
CA GLU A 168 1.49 -7.87 -9.24
C GLU A 168 0.15 -7.21 -8.84
N SER A 169 0.21 -6.13 -8.09
CA SER A 169 -0.96 -5.38 -7.58
C SER A 169 -1.90 -6.19 -6.67
N ARG A 170 -1.39 -7.24 -6.02
CA ARG A 170 -2.11 -8.02 -5.02
C ARG A 170 -1.34 -8.08 -3.72
N ILE A 171 -2.07 -7.98 -2.60
CA ILE A 171 -1.53 -8.10 -1.26
C ILE A 171 -1.29 -9.58 -0.99
N PHE A 172 -0.04 -9.98 -0.77
CA PHE A 172 0.28 -11.36 -0.39
C PHE A 172 0.76 -11.48 1.06
N LYS A 173 1.06 -10.33 1.72
CA LYS A 173 1.39 -10.32 3.14
C LYS A 173 0.90 -9.05 3.80
N GLN A 174 0.31 -9.19 4.99
CA GLN A 174 0.00 -8.09 5.90
C GLN A 174 0.61 -8.43 7.27
N GLU A 175 1.35 -7.51 7.85
CA GLU A 175 1.88 -7.60 9.21
C GLU A 175 1.28 -6.46 10.02
N ILE A 176 0.69 -6.76 11.18
CA ILE A 176 -0.12 -5.84 11.98
C ILE A 176 0.57 -5.61 13.33
N TRP A 177 0.80 -4.36 13.66
CA TRP A 177 1.24 -3.92 15.00
C TRP A 177 0.27 -2.87 15.54
N ASN A 178 -0.09 -2.96 16.80
CA ASN A 178 -0.92 -1.96 17.47
C ASN A 178 -0.78 -2.05 18.98
N ASP A 179 -1.22 -0.99 19.66
CA ASP A 179 -1.16 -0.85 21.12
C ASP A 179 -2.46 -1.34 21.82
N LEU A 180 -3.36 -2.06 21.12
CA LEU A 180 -4.65 -2.51 21.69
C LEU A 180 -4.49 -3.34 22.98
N ASN A 181 -3.44 -4.18 23.07
CA ASN A 181 -3.23 -4.97 24.29
C ASN A 181 -2.77 -4.12 25.48
N ILE A 182 -2.04 -3.02 25.22
CA ILE A 182 -1.62 -2.08 26.26
C ILE A 182 -2.85 -1.35 26.79
N GLU A 183 -3.69 -0.84 25.89
CA GLU A 183 -4.94 -0.15 26.23
C GLU A 183 -5.90 -1.02 27.03
N ASN A 184 -6.03 -2.30 26.67
CA ASN A 184 -6.90 -3.25 27.39
C ASN A 184 -6.37 -3.57 28.79
N ASN A 185 -5.05 -3.53 29.01
CA ASN A 185 -4.44 -3.80 30.32
C ASN A 185 -4.42 -2.59 31.25
N LEU A 186 -4.75 -1.39 30.78
CA LEU A 186 -4.83 -0.16 31.56
C LEU A 186 -6.23 0.07 32.15
N LYS A 187 -7.19 -0.80 31.83
CA LYS A 187 -8.54 -0.82 32.41
C LYS A 187 -8.62 -1.77 33.58
#